data_f9c446ef1b31cc27cf414e9ef96d3048
#
_entry.id   f9c446ef1b31cc27cf414e9ef96d3048
#
_cell.length_a   1.000
_cell.length_b   1.000
_cell.length_c   1.000
_cell.angle_alpha   90.00
_cell.angle_beta   90.00
_cell.angle_gamma   90.00
#
_symmetry.space_group_name_H-M   'P 1'
#
loop_
_entity.id
_entity.type
_entity.pdbx_description
1 polymer ?
#
loop_
_entity_poly.entity_id
_entity_poly.type
_entity_poly.pdbx_seq_one_letter_code
_entity_poly.pdbx_strand_id
1 'polypeptide(L)'
;MIIANNLKKIYGKDFVSVNNLSFHIKKGEIVGFVGQNGAGKTTTIKMLTGILNPTEGRVQINGHDIRKDPLEAKQSIGYIADNPDIFLRLTGLEYVNFIADIYGVSETDRKKRLEEMAGRFGMEDSLNKQMVSYSHGMRQKMMVIGALVHKPPVWILDEPMT
;
A
#
# COMPACT_ATOMS: atom_id res chain seq x y z
N MET A 1 12.42 -6.06 1.60
CA MET A 1 13.34 -5.43 2.56
C MET A 1 13.02 -3.93 2.65
N ILE A 2 12.88 -3.40 3.86
CA ILE A 2 12.67 -1.97 4.13
C ILE A 2 13.78 -1.48 5.05
N ILE A 3 14.41 -0.36 4.73
CA ILE A 3 15.40 0.29 5.59
C ILE A 3 14.97 1.73 5.82
N ALA A 4 14.80 2.12 7.06
CA ALA A 4 14.53 3.49 7.48
C ALA A 4 15.69 3.97 8.37
N ASN A 5 16.27 5.12 8.03
CA ASN A 5 17.40 5.68 8.75
C ASN A 5 17.09 7.11 9.19
N ASN A 6 17.09 7.32 10.52
CA ASN A 6 16.94 8.62 11.17
C ASN A 6 15.75 9.44 10.65
N LEU A 7 14.62 8.75 10.42
CA LEU A 7 13.42 9.42 9.89
C LEU A 7 12.91 10.45 10.88
N LYS A 8 12.68 11.66 10.37
CA LYS A 8 12.05 12.73 11.10
C LYS A 8 10.99 13.41 10.24
N LYS A 9 9.86 13.71 10.83
CA LYS A 9 8.81 14.48 10.17
C LYS A 9 8.30 15.58 11.07
N ILE A 10 8.42 16.80 10.57
CA ILE A 10 7.91 18.03 11.20
C ILE A 10 6.80 18.56 10.32
N TYR A 11 5.66 18.88 10.91
CA TYR A 11 4.56 19.60 10.28
C TYR A 11 4.49 21.04 10.78
N GLY A 12 4.27 21.99 9.86
CA GLY A 12 4.26 23.39 10.20
C GLY A 12 5.63 23.85 10.72
N LYS A 13 5.63 24.63 11.81
CA LYS A 13 6.89 25.16 12.39
C LYS A 13 7.49 24.22 13.43
N ASP A 14 6.67 23.57 14.27
CA ASP A 14 7.17 22.92 15.50
C ASP A 14 6.54 21.54 15.81
N PHE A 15 5.54 21.08 15.06
CA PHE A 15 4.91 19.80 15.36
C PHE A 15 5.73 18.62 14.83
N VAL A 16 6.49 17.97 15.73
CA VAL A 16 7.30 16.79 15.43
C VAL A 16 6.42 15.55 15.53
N SER A 17 6.03 14.98 14.38
CA SER A 17 5.21 13.76 14.32
C SER A 17 6.03 12.48 14.40
N VAL A 18 7.22 12.46 13.81
CA VAL A 18 8.18 11.36 13.89
C VAL A 18 9.56 11.95 14.19
N ASN A 19 10.27 11.37 15.15
CA ASN A 19 11.56 11.86 15.59
C ASN A 19 12.60 10.74 15.64
N ASN A 20 13.62 10.84 14.81
CA ASN A 20 14.80 9.97 14.77
C ASN A 20 14.48 8.45 14.75
N LEU A 21 13.50 8.05 13.92
CA LEU A 21 13.08 6.65 13.80
C LEU A 21 14.00 5.90 12.83
N SER A 22 14.60 4.82 13.29
CA SER A 22 15.43 3.93 12.46
C SER A 22 15.03 2.48 12.68
N PHE A 23 14.90 1.72 11.59
CA PHE A 23 14.64 0.27 11.62
C PHE A 23 15.01 -0.39 10.31
N HIS A 24 15.13 -1.71 10.36
CA HIS A 24 15.38 -2.55 9.20
C HIS A 24 14.47 -3.76 9.25
N ILE A 25 13.64 -3.94 8.23
CA ILE A 25 12.77 -5.10 8.03
C ILE A 25 13.35 -5.94 6.90
N LYS A 26 13.75 -7.15 7.21
CA LYS A 26 14.33 -8.09 6.25
C LYS A 26 13.26 -8.76 5.40
N LYS A 27 13.69 -9.43 4.34
CA LYS A 27 12.79 -10.26 3.52
C LYS A 27 12.21 -11.40 4.37
N GLY A 28 10.89 -11.57 4.30
CA GLY A 28 10.16 -12.61 5.03
C GLY A 28 9.75 -12.22 6.46
N GLU A 29 10.13 -11.05 6.95
CA GLU A 29 9.67 -10.55 8.25
C GLU A 29 8.31 -9.88 8.14
N ILE A 30 7.50 -10.05 9.18
CA ILE A 30 6.22 -9.35 9.39
C ILE A 30 6.39 -8.47 10.63
N VAL A 31 6.18 -7.17 10.46
CA VAL A 31 6.37 -6.17 11.53
C VAL A 31 5.09 -5.36 11.70
N GLY A 32 4.61 -5.23 12.94
CA GLY A 32 3.48 -4.38 13.29
C GLY A 32 3.94 -3.08 13.95
N PHE A 33 3.39 -1.95 13.50
CA PHE A 33 3.51 -0.68 14.18
C PHE A 33 2.40 -0.54 15.22
N VAL A 34 2.76 -0.59 16.50
CA VAL A 34 1.83 -0.47 17.63
C VAL A 34 2.10 0.84 18.36
N GLY A 35 1.06 1.55 18.75
CA GLY A 35 1.16 2.81 19.47
C GLY A 35 -0.19 3.55 19.56
N GLN A 36 -0.27 4.52 20.44
CA GLN A 36 -1.46 5.36 20.63
C GLN A 36 -1.79 6.17 19.37
N ASN A 37 -3.02 6.71 19.32
CA ASN A 37 -3.39 7.65 18.26
C ASN A 37 -2.48 8.90 18.34
N GLY A 38 -2.02 9.35 17.17
CA GLY A 38 -1.04 10.45 17.11
C GLY A 38 0.42 10.05 17.31
N ALA A 39 0.75 8.77 17.55
CA ALA A 39 2.15 8.31 17.72
C ALA A 39 2.98 8.31 16.43
N GLY A 40 2.46 8.81 15.31
CA GLY A 40 3.19 8.91 14.05
C GLY A 40 3.13 7.66 13.17
N LYS A 41 2.29 6.65 13.48
CA LYS A 41 2.15 5.41 12.69
C LYS A 41 1.84 5.69 11.22
N THR A 42 0.71 6.33 10.94
CA THR A 42 0.29 6.69 9.57
C THR A 42 1.29 7.64 8.89
N THR A 43 1.90 8.57 9.64
CA THR A 43 2.97 9.44 9.11
C THR A 43 4.17 8.61 8.66
N THR A 44 4.58 7.61 9.46
CA THR A 44 5.67 6.71 9.10
C THR A 44 5.32 5.89 7.86
N ILE A 45 4.12 5.30 7.81
CA ILE A 45 3.65 4.54 6.64
C ILE A 45 3.65 5.42 5.37
N LYS A 46 3.15 6.65 5.45
CA LYS A 46 3.17 7.59 4.32
C LYS A 46 4.59 7.96 3.87
N MET A 47 5.57 8.01 4.78
CA MET A 47 6.97 8.18 4.41
C MET A 47 7.55 6.93 3.74
N LEU A 48 7.22 5.73 4.21
CA LEU A 48 7.67 4.47 3.62
C LEU A 48 7.11 4.25 2.21
N THR A 49 5.88 4.71 1.94
CA THR A 49 5.22 4.60 0.64
C THR A 49 5.57 5.74 -0.34
N GLY A 50 6.33 6.75 0.12
CA GLY A 50 6.66 7.92 -0.69
C GLY A 50 5.47 8.83 -1.01
N ILE A 51 4.38 8.73 -0.25
CA ILE A 51 3.26 9.69 -0.27
C ILE A 51 3.70 10.97 0.43
N LEU A 52 4.57 10.85 1.44
CA LEU A 52 5.07 11.95 2.23
C LEU A 52 6.59 11.92 2.27
N ASN A 53 7.24 13.04 1.97
CA ASN A 53 8.68 13.16 2.13
C ASN A 53 9.04 13.35 3.60
N PRO A 54 10.04 12.62 4.14
CA PRO A 54 10.60 12.92 5.45
C PRO A 54 11.26 14.30 5.45
N THR A 55 11.23 14.98 6.60
CA THR A 55 11.97 16.24 6.81
C THR A 55 13.47 15.94 6.87
N GLU A 56 13.84 14.88 7.57
CA GLU A 56 15.22 14.38 7.67
C GLU A 56 15.21 12.83 7.56
N GLY A 57 16.37 12.26 7.26
CA GLY A 57 16.53 10.81 7.12
C GLY A 57 16.21 10.31 5.71
N ARG A 58 16.22 8.99 5.55
CA ARG A 58 15.97 8.32 4.26
C ARG A 58 15.26 6.99 4.43
N VAL A 59 14.56 6.60 3.35
CA VAL A 59 13.90 5.31 3.22
C VAL A 59 14.43 4.59 1.98
N GLN A 60 14.72 3.31 2.12
CA GLN A 60 14.99 2.41 1.00
C GLN A 60 13.98 1.26 1.01
N ILE A 61 13.40 0.99 -0.15
CA ILE A 61 12.47 -0.11 -0.37
C ILE A 61 13.06 -1.04 -1.42
N ASN A 62 13.27 -2.28 -1.05
CA ASN A 62 13.83 -3.31 -1.92
C ASN A 62 15.15 -2.89 -2.63
N GLY A 63 15.98 -2.06 -1.96
CA GLY A 63 17.24 -1.55 -2.48
C GLY A 63 17.17 -0.17 -3.14
N HIS A 64 15.97 0.37 -3.41
CA HIS A 64 15.75 1.65 -4.06
C HIS A 64 15.43 2.75 -3.04
N ASP A 65 16.10 3.89 -3.13
CA ASP A 65 15.80 5.06 -2.30
C ASP A 65 14.50 5.73 -2.77
N ILE A 66 13.53 5.90 -1.87
CA ILE A 66 12.18 6.37 -2.21
C ILE A 66 12.17 7.78 -2.83
N ARG A 67 13.22 8.57 -2.66
CA ARG A 67 13.36 9.92 -3.24
C ARG A 67 14.21 9.96 -4.50
N LYS A 68 15.23 9.08 -4.59
CA LYS A 68 16.15 9.06 -5.74
C LYS A 68 15.59 8.18 -6.88
N ASP A 69 15.02 7.05 -6.50
CA ASP A 69 14.48 6.02 -7.41
C ASP A 69 13.00 5.78 -7.10
N PRO A 70 12.13 6.83 -7.16
CA PRO A 70 10.76 6.76 -6.64
C PRO A 70 9.88 5.78 -7.40
N LEU A 71 10.12 5.57 -8.68
CA LEU A 71 9.33 4.65 -9.51
C LEU A 71 9.63 3.21 -9.12
N GLU A 72 10.89 2.82 -9.09
CA GLU A 72 11.37 1.48 -8.74
C GLU A 72 11.00 1.12 -7.30
N ALA A 73 11.14 2.06 -6.37
CA ALA A 73 10.73 1.89 -4.99
C ALA A 73 9.22 1.62 -4.90
N LYS A 74 8.39 2.44 -5.57
CA LYS A 74 6.91 2.29 -5.56
C LYS A 74 6.44 1.04 -6.28
N GLN A 75 7.08 0.64 -7.37
CA GLN A 75 6.79 -0.62 -8.05
C GLN A 75 7.03 -1.85 -7.16
N SER A 76 7.90 -1.71 -6.16
CA SER A 76 8.16 -2.78 -5.18
C SER A 76 7.15 -2.84 -4.04
N ILE A 77 6.15 -1.94 -3.98
CA ILE A 77 5.21 -1.83 -2.85
C ILE A 77 3.80 -2.19 -3.29
N GLY A 78 3.15 -3.07 -2.54
CA GLY A 78 1.69 -3.18 -2.48
C GLY A 78 1.20 -2.41 -1.25
N TYR A 79 0.57 -1.26 -1.48
CA TYR A 79 0.06 -0.40 -0.40
C TYR A 79 -1.46 -0.49 -0.29
N ILE A 80 -1.94 -0.76 0.92
CA ILE A 80 -3.36 -0.78 1.25
C ILE A 80 -3.58 0.33 2.26
N ALA A 81 -4.30 1.36 1.81
CA ALA A 81 -4.65 2.51 2.64
C ALA A 81 -5.83 2.19 3.56
N ASP A 82 -5.94 2.92 4.65
CA ASP A 82 -7.04 2.89 5.61
C ASP A 82 -8.41 3.14 4.93
N ASN A 83 -8.50 4.11 4.02
CA ASN A 83 -9.76 4.43 3.34
C ASN A 83 -9.94 3.67 2.03
N PRO A 84 -10.91 2.72 1.92
CA PRO A 84 -11.19 1.96 0.71
C PRO A 84 -12.10 2.69 -0.29
N ASP A 85 -12.55 3.91 -0.02
CA ASP A 85 -13.59 4.62 -0.79
C ASP A 85 -13.02 5.45 -1.97
N ILE A 86 -11.94 4.99 -2.60
CA ILE A 86 -11.23 5.78 -3.61
C ILE A 86 -11.83 5.60 -5.02
N PHE A 87 -12.30 4.42 -5.39
CA PHE A 87 -12.71 4.09 -6.76
C PHE A 87 -14.16 3.60 -6.87
N LEU A 88 -15.09 4.19 -6.13
CA LEU A 88 -16.47 3.70 -5.97
C LEU A 88 -17.27 3.59 -7.27
N ARG A 89 -16.93 4.38 -8.30
CA ARG A 89 -17.62 4.38 -9.60
C ARG A 89 -17.16 3.26 -10.53
N LEU A 90 -16.02 2.66 -10.26
CA LEU A 90 -15.50 1.54 -11.04
C LEU A 90 -16.16 0.22 -10.57
N THR A 91 -16.26 -0.74 -11.47
CA THR A 91 -16.47 -2.13 -11.10
C THR A 91 -15.18 -2.69 -10.49
N GLY A 92 -15.29 -3.79 -9.73
CA GLY A 92 -14.10 -4.46 -9.18
C GLY A 92 -13.11 -4.88 -10.28
N LEU A 93 -13.62 -5.35 -11.41
CA LEU A 93 -12.80 -5.73 -12.57
C LEU A 93 -12.07 -4.53 -13.19
N GLU A 94 -12.79 -3.41 -13.41
CA GLU A 94 -12.19 -2.18 -13.94
C GLU A 94 -11.11 -1.62 -13.00
N TYR A 95 -11.37 -1.65 -11.68
CA TYR A 95 -10.39 -1.22 -10.70
C TYR A 95 -9.10 -2.05 -10.75
N VAL A 96 -9.20 -3.39 -10.76
CA VAL A 96 -8.00 -4.24 -10.81
C VAL A 96 -7.27 -4.09 -12.13
N ASN A 97 -7.99 -3.97 -13.26
CA ASN A 97 -7.38 -3.72 -14.56
C ASN A 97 -6.64 -2.37 -14.59
N PHE A 98 -7.23 -1.31 -14.05
CA PHE A 98 -6.60 0.00 -13.93
C PHE A 98 -5.28 -0.06 -13.14
N ILE A 99 -5.29 -0.73 -11.98
CA ILE A 99 -4.06 -0.91 -11.19
C ILE A 99 -3.04 -1.76 -11.95
N ALA A 100 -3.47 -2.84 -12.58
CA ALA A 100 -2.60 -3.72 -13.36
C ALA A 100 -1.92 -2.97 -14.54
N ASP A 101 -2.64 -2.06 -15.19
CA ASP A 101 -2.09 -1.21 -16.27
C ASP A 101 -1.00 -0.27 -15.73
N ILE A 102 -1.23 0.38 -14.58
CA ILE A 102 -0.23 1.25 -13.94
C ILE A 102 1.07 0.51 -13.66
N TYR A 103 0.98 -0.75 -13.24
CA TYR A 103 2.14 -1.58 -12.90
C TYR A 103 2.65 -2.43 -14.08
N GLY A 104 2.13 -2.26 -15.29
CA GLY A 104 2.56 -2.96 -16.49
C GLY A 104 2.33 -4.48 -16.46
N VAL A 105 1.30 -4.95 -15.74
CA VAL A 105 0.96 -6.38 -15.66
C VAL A 105 0.29 -6.83 -16.96
N SER A 106 0.83 -7.87 -17.59
CA SER A 106 0.28 -8.43 -18.84
C SER A 106 -1.18 -8.88 -18.65
N GLU A 107 -1.96 -8.84 -19.74
CA GLU A 107 -3.37 -9.26 -19.72
C GLU A 107 -3.53 -10.72 -19.24
N THR A 108 -2.67 -11.60 -19.71
CA THR A 108 -2.67 -13.02 -19.31
C THR A 108 -2.41 -13.20 -17.83
N ASP A 109 -1.40 -12.49 -17.30
CA ASP A 109 -1.04 -12.56 -15.89
C ASP A 109 -2.11 -11.97 -14.99
N ARG A 110 -2.68 -10.80 -15.38
CA ARG A 110 -3.73 -10.15 -14.58
C ARG A 110 -4.97 -11.03 -14.47
N LYS A 111 -5.41 -11.63 -15.58
CA LYS A 111 -6.58 -12.52 -15.60
C LYS A 111 -6.38 -13.69 -14.62
N LYS A 112 -5.25 -14.40 -14.77
CA LYS A 112 -4.92 -15.53 -13.90
C LYS A 112 -4.87 -15.13 -12.42
N ARG A 113 -4.20 -14.02 -12.12
CA ARG A 113 -4.04 -13.54 -10.73
C ARG A 113 -5.36 -13.05 -10.14
N LEU A 114 -6.18 -12.37 -10.95
CA LEU A 114 -7.49 -11.90 -10.52
C LEU A 114 -8.42 -13.08 -10.21
N GLU A 115 -8.52 -14.08 -11.09
CA GLU A 115 -9.31 -15.29 -10.86
C GLU A 115 -8.89 -16.01 -9.58
N GLU A 116 -7.58 -16.21 -9.37
CA GLU A 116 -7.05 -16.84 -8.16
C GLU A 116 -7.41 -16.05 -6.89
N MET A 117 -7.18 -14.73 -6.89
CA MET A 117 -7.43 -13.89 -5.72
C MET A 117 -8.93 -13.69 -5.47
N ALA A 118 -9.73 -13.49 -6.52
CA ALA A 118 -11.18 -13.37 -6.38
C ALA A 118 -11.77 -14.65 -5.73
N GLY A 119 -11.34 -15.83 -6.17
CA GLY A 119 -11.74 -17.10 -5.54
C GLY A 119 -11.35 -17.20 -4.08
N ARG A 120 -10.11 -16.81 -3.73
CA ARG A 120 -9.66 -16.84 -2.32
C ARG A 120 -10.43 -15.88 -1.41
N PHE A 121 -10.86 -14.75 -1.92
CA PHE A 121 -11.59 -13.73 -1.16
C PHE A 121 -13.11 -13.81 -1.28
N GLY A 122 -13.65 -14.74 -2.11
CA GLY A 122 -15.09 -14.89 -2.37
C GLY A 122 -15.68 -13.67 -3.06
N MET A 123 -15.00 -13.15 -4.09
CA MET A 123 -15.36 -11.91 -4.80
C MET A 123 -15.77 -12.14 -6.26
N GLU A 124 -15.79 -13.39 -6.75
CA GLU A 124 -16.02 -13.74 -8.17
C GLU A 124 -17.33 -13.16 -8.71
N ASP A 125 -18.43 -13.34 -8.01
CA ASP A 125 -19.78 -12.89 -8.40
C ASP A 125 -19.95 -11.36 -8.29
N SER A 126 -18.95 -10.68 -7.73
CA SER A 126 -19.01 -9.25 -7.48
C SER A 126 -18.13 -8.43 -8.42
N LEU A 127 -17.20 -9.04 -9.13
CA LEU A 127 -16.21 -8.33 -9.96
C LEU A 127 -16.86 -7.36 -10.98
N ASN A 128 -18.00 -7.71 -11.54
CA ASN A 128 -18.73 -6.91 -12.53
C ASN A 128 -19.70 -5.88 -11.93
N LYS A 129 -19.81 -5.81 -10.60
CA LYS A 129 -20.64 -4.82 -9.90
C LYS A 129 -19.80 -3.60 -9.53
N GLN A 130 -20.43 -2.42 -9.52
CA GLN A 130 -19.74 -1.20 -9.09
C GLN A 130 -19.37 -1.27 -7.61
N MET A 131 -18.18 -0.79 -7.27
CA MET A 131 -17.65 -0.83 -5.90
C MET A 131 -18.47 0.02 -4.93
N VAL A 132 -19.29 0.97 -5.40
CA VAL A 132 -20.25 1.70 -4.56
C VAL A 132 -21.27 0.78 -3.91
N SER A 133 -21.65 -0.33 -4.58
CA SER A 133 -22.58 -1.32 -4.05
C SER A 133 -21.96 -2.33 -3.07
N TYR A 134 -20.65 -2.30 -2.90
CA TYR A 134 -19.95 -3.22 -2.01
C TYR A 134 -20.11 -2.82 -0.54
N SER A 135 -20.17 -3.82 0.34
CA SER A 135 -19.97 -3.57 1.77
C SER A 135 -18.56 -3.05 2.03
N HIS A 136 -18.32 -2.46 3.20
CA HIS A 136 -16.99 -1.99 3.59
C HIS A 136 -15.93 -3.09 3.46
N GLY A 137 -16.21 -4.29 4.01
CA GLY A 137 -15.30 -5.43 3.90
C GLY A 137 -15.05 -5.91 2.47
N MET A 138 -16.04 -5.83 1.57
CA MET A 138 -15.84 -6.14 0.14
C MET A 138 -14.93 -5.11 -0.52
N ARG A 139 -15.06 -3.83 -0.20
CA ARG A 139 -14.16 -2.78 -0.70
C ARG A 139 -12.73 -3.01 -0.22
N GLN A 140 -12.53 -3.33 1.04
CA GLN A 140 -11.21 -3.70 1.58
C GLN A 140 -10.60 -4.89 0.84
N LYS A 141 -11.38 -5.97 0.61
CA LYS A 141 -10.91 -7.12 -0.17
C LYS A 141 -10.47 -6.72 -1.58
N MET A 142 -11.22 -5.86 -2.27
CA MET A 142 -10.84 -5.37 -3.60
C MET A 142 -9.56 -4.53 -3.56
N MET A 143 -9.37 -3.68 -2.54
CA MET A 143 -8.12 -2.94 -2.34
C MET A 143 -6.92 -3.89 -2.17
N VAL A 144 -7.10 -4.97 -1.41
CA VAL A 144 -6.07 -6.01 -1.26
C VAL A 144 -5.76 -6.67 -2.60
N ILE A 145 -6.78 -7.10 -3.36
CA ILE A 145 -6.60 -7.72 -4.68
C ILE A 145 -5.83 -6.78 -5.62
N GLY A 146 -6.25 -5.51 -5.70
CA GLY A 146 -5.57 -4.50 -6.51
C GLY A 146 -4.11 -4.28 -6.09
N ALA A 147 -3.85 -4.17 -4.78
CA ALA A 147 -2.48 -3.98 -4.28
C ALA A 147 -1.56 -5.18 -4.54
N LEU A 148 -2.11 -6.38 -4.74
CA LEU A 148 -1.34 -7.61 -4.93
C LEU A 148 -1.24 -8.07 -6.38
N VAL A 149 -2.02 -7.50 -7.31
CA VAL A 149 -2.08 -7.95 -8.71
C VAL A 149 -0.72 -7.91 -9.41
N HIS A 150 0.16 -6.97 -9.05
CA HIS A 150 1.51 -6.85 -9.59
C HIS A 150 2.58 -7.66 -8.84
N LYS A 151 2.18 -8.48 -7.82
CA LYS A 151 3.08 -9.30 -6.99
C LYS A 151 4.21 -8.52 -6.33
N PRO A 152 3.91 -7.46 -5.57
CA PRO A 152 4.93 -6.65 -4.91
C PRO A 152 5.72 -7.47 -3.89
N PRO A 153 7.06 -7.30 -3.81
CA PRO A 153 7.88 -7.96 -2.80
C PRO A 153 7.73 -7.37 -1.39
N VAL A 154 7.11 -6.20 -1.26
CA VAL A 154 6.87 -5.50 0.01
C VAL A 154 5.40 -5.13 0.13
N TRP A 155 4.78 -5.50 1.25
CA TRP A 155 3.39 -5.17 1.55
C TRP A 155 3.35 -4.19 2.72
N ILE A 156 2.63 -3.10 2.55
CA ILE A 156 2.42 -2.08 3.57
C ILE A 156 0.91 -1.88 3.74
N LEU A 157 0.42 -2.09 4.97
CA LEU A 157 -0.99 -1.99 5.29
C LEU A 157 -1.19 -0.93 6.37
N ASP A 158 -2.11 -0.01 6.15
CA ASP A 158 -2.51 1.02 7.10
C ASP A 158 -3.95 0.72 7.56
N GLU A 159 -4.09 0.14 8.75
CA GLU A 159 -5.36 -0.25 9.39
C GLU A 159 -6.30 -1.08 8.46
N PRO A 160 -5.85 -2.20 7.88
CA PRO A 160 -6.57 -2.88 6.80
C PRO A 160 -7.86 -3.60 7.21
N MET A 161 -8.19 -3.63 8.49
CA MET A 161 -9.34 -4.37 9.03
C MET A 161 -9.99 -3.65 10.22
N THR A 162 -10.55 -2.49 9.99
CA THR A 162 -11.36 -1.75 10.97
C THR A 162 -12.85 -1.82 10.63
#